data_80c488965b2b817a7183f33f35424423
#
_entry.id   80c488965b2b817a7183f33f35424423
#
_cell.length_a   1.000
_cell.length_b   1.000
_cell.length_c   1.000
_cell.angle_alpha   90.00
_cell.angle_beta   90.00
_cell.angle_gamma   90.00
#
_symmetry.space_group_name_H-M   'P 1'
#
loop_
_entity.id
_entity.type
_entity.pdbx_description
1 polymer ?
#
loop_
_entity_poly.entity_id
_entity_poly.type
_entity_poly.pdbx_seq_one_letter_code
_entity_poly.pdbx_strand_id
1 'polypeptide(L)'
;NPVARHGVERFAVDLADAGGAGLITPDLTPDSAGEWIATADAHGLDKIFLVAPSSTDERLSLTTAACRGFVYATAVMGVTGARASTSELAGPLVARTKAVTDLPVGVGLGVSNGDQAAEVASYADGVIVGSAFVRTLLDTDLSSGLKALAAVTEDLADGVRRAH
;
A
#
# COMPACT_ATOMS: atom_id res chain seq x y z
N ASN A 1 12.75 8.58 11.31
CA ASN A 1 11.34 8.67 10.96
C ASN A 1 10.83 10.10 11.18
N PRO A 2 10.31 10.79 10.13
CA PRO A 2 9.81 12.18 10.24
C PRO A 2 8.64 12.32 11.22
N VAL A 3 7.69 11.36 11.22
CA VAL A 3 6.52 11.38 12.10
C VAL A 3 6.92 11.36 13.58
N ALA A 4 7.83 10.46 13.96
CA ALA A 4 8.31 10.38 15.33
C ALA A 4 9.04 11.67 15.79
N ARG A 5 9.73 12.37 14.87
CA ARG A 5 10.39 13.66 15.17
C ARG A 5 9.39 14.81 15.29
N HIS A 6 8.30 14.77 14.53
CA HIS A 6 7.24 15.78 14.57
C HIS A 6 6.38 15.64 15.84
N GLY A 7 6.30 14.44 16.37
CA GLY A 7 5.38 14.01 17.42
C GLY A 7 4.13 13.38 16.82
N VAL A 8 3.79 12.17 17.27
CA VAL A 8 2.72 11.35 16.65
C VAL A 8 1.38 12.06 16.73
N GLU A 9 1.02 12.60 17.90
CA GLU A 9 -0.25 13.31 18.10
C GLU A 9 -0.33 14.57 17.22
N ARG A 10 0.70 15.41 17.24
CA ARG A 10 0.72 16.61 16.43
C ARG A 10 0.63 16.30 14.95
N PHE A 11 1.34 15.24 14.50
CA PHE A 11 1.27 14.80 13.11
C PHE A 11 -0.15 14.36 12.72
N ALA A 12 -0.84 13.63 13.60
CA ALA A 12 -2.21 13.18 13.32
C ALA A 12 -3.19 14.35 13.23
N VAL A 13 -3.08 15.35 14.11
CA VAL A 13 -3.87 16.59 14.04
C VAL A 13 -3.61 17.32 12.72
N ASP A 14 -2.34 17.59 12.41
CA ASP A 14 -1.95 18.31 11.19
C ASP A 14 -2.40 17.55 9.92
N LEU A 15 -2.33 16.21 9.94
CA LEU A 15 -2.79 15.36 8.83
C LEU A 15 -4.32 15.44 8.65
N ALA A 16 -5.08 15.34 9.75
CA ALA A 16 -6.53 15.43 9.70
C ALA A 16 -6.98 16.82 9.24
N ASP A 17 -6.38 17.91 9.77
CA ASP A 17 -6.68 19.29 9.41
C ASP A 17 -6.35 19.58 7.94
N ALA A 18 -5.33 18.93 7.40
CA ALA A 18 -4.98 19.00 5.98
C ALA A 18 -5.91 18.17 5.06
N GLY A 19 -6.88 17.45 5.62
CA GLY A 19 -7.80 16.59 4.87
C GLY A 19 -7.25 15.21 4.54
N GLY A 20 -6.19 14.78 5.22
CA GLY A 20 -5.65 13.43 5.06
C GLY A 20 -6.60 12.37 5.61
N ALA A 21 -6.80 11.27 4.89
CA ALA A 21 -7.70 10.19 5.28
C ALA A 21 -7.03 9.18 6.24
N GLY A 22 -5.71 9.02 6.17
CA GLY A 22 -4.98 8.05 6.97
C GLY A 22 -3.52 7.95 6.59
N LEU A 23 -2.83 6.95 7.15
CA LEU A 23 -1.40 6.74 6.93
C LEU A 23 -1.06 5.27 6.73
N ILE A 24 -0.23 4.99 5.73
CA ILE A 24 0.43 3.70 5.56
C ILE A 24 1.71 3.70 6.41
N THR A 25 1.85 2.71 7.29
CA THR A 25 2.99 2.61 8.22
C THR A 25 3.80 1.34 7.94
N PRO A 26 4.72 1.37 6.94
CA PRO A 26 5.44 0.16 6.50
C PRO A 26 6.45 -0.36 7.53
N ASP A 27 6.90 0.48 8.43
CA ASP A 27 7.91 0.22 9.45
C ASP A 27 7.32 0.01 10.87
N LEU A 28 5.99 -0.03 11.00
CA LEU A 28 5.30 -0.31 12.26
C LEU A 28 4.47 -1.58 12.17
N THR A 29 4.52 -2.36 13.24
CA THR A 29 3.56 -3.46 13.47
C THR A 29 2.52 -3.02 14.51
N PRO A 30 1.31 -3.59 14.54
CA PRO A 30 0.30 -3.23 15.55
C PRO A 30 0.82 -3.28 16.99
N ASP A 31 1.69 -4.24 17.32
CA ASP A 31 2.26 -4.37 18.66
C ASP A 31 3.13 -3.17 19.08
N SER A 32 3.76 -2.51 18.10
CA SER A 32 4.64 -1.34 18.33
C SER A 32 3.97 0.00 18.04
N ALA A 33 2.74 -0.02 17.55
CA ALA A 33 2.02 1.16 17.04
C ALA A 33 0.98 1.71 18.03
N GLY A 34 1.02 1.38 19.32
CA GLY A 34 -0.03 1.73 20.29
C GLY A 34 -0.36 3.22 20.33
N GLU A 35 0.65 4.09 20.35
CA GLU A 35 0.46 5.55 20.33
C GLU A 35 -0.20 6.00 19.01
N TRP A 36 0.27 5.50 17.86
CA TRP A 36 -0.31 5.81 16.56
C TRP A 36 -1.77 5.33 16.45
N ILE A 37 -2.06 4.11 16.90
CA ILE A 37 -3.42 3.55 16.84
C ILE A 37 -4.38 4.41 17.65
N ALA A 38 -4.03 4.73 18.91
CA ALA A 38 -4.88 5.55 19.79
C ALA A 38 -5.12 6.95 19.21
N THR A 39 -4.06 7.58 18.68
CA THR A 39 -4.14 8.93 18.12
C THR A 39 -4.91 8.96 16.81
N ALA A 40 -4.68 8.01 15.92
CA ALA A 40 -5.40 7.90 14.66
C ALA A 40 -6.90 7.68 14.88
N ASP A 41 -7.28 6.86 15.87
CA ASP A 41 -8.68 6.63 16.23
C ASP A 41 -9.33 7.91 16.78
N ALA A 42 -8.62 8.67 17.62
CA ALA A 42 -9.11 9.94 18.17
C ALA A 42 -9.38 11.00 17.10
N HIS A 43 -8.63 10.99 16.00
CA HIS A 43 -8.75 11.95 14.89
C HIS A 43 -9.43 11.38 13.64
N GLY A 44 -10.02 10.20 13.71
CA GLY A 44 -10.75 9.58 12.58
C GLY A 44 -9.88 9.18 11.40
N LEU A 45 -8.57 9.01 11.60
CA LEU A 45 -7.61 8.64 10.55
C LEU A 45 -7.56 7.13 10.34
N ASP A 46 -7.48 6.69 9.09
CA ASP A 46 -7.29 5.30 8.72
C ASP A 46 -5.85 4.83 9.01
N LYS A 47 -5.76 3.58 9.46
CA LYS A 47 -4.50 2.94 9.83
C LYS A 47 -4.24 1.79 8.88
N ILE A 48 -3.25 1.93 8.01
CA ILE A 48 -2.93 0.93 7.00
C ILE A 48 -1.62 0.23 7.39
N PHE A 49 -1.75 -0.99 7.89
CA PHE A 49 -0.61 -1.86 8.21
C PHE A 49 -0.33 -2.83 7.08
N LEU A 50 0.87 -3.41 7.10
CA LEU A 50 1.36 -4.32 6.09
C LEU A 50 1.28 -5.78 6.53
N VAL A 51 0.88 -6.63 5.58
CA VAL A 51 1.02 -8.08 5.67
C VAL A 51 1.99 -8.58 4.61
N ALA A 52 2.70 -9.67 4.89
CA ALA A 52 3.72 -10.24 4.03
C ALA A 52 3.54 -11.75 3.88
N PRO A 53 4.13 -12.42 2.87
CA PRO A 53 4.05 -13.87 2.70
C PRO A 53 4.51 -14.65 3.93
N SER A 54 5.45 -14.11 4.70
CA SER A 54 5.95 -14.68 5.96
C SER A 54 5.00 -14.49 7.15
N SER A 55 3.92 -13.70 7.02
CA SER A 55 2.95 -13.52 8.10
C SER A 55 2.20 -14.82 8.38
N THR A 56 2.18 -15.25 9.65
CA THR A 56 1.34 -16.37 10.10
C THR A 56 -0.14 -15.97 10.08
N ASP A 57 -1.06 -16.92 10.15
CA ASP A 57 -2.50 -16.64 10.14
C ASP A 57 -2.93 -15.84 11.39
N GLU A 58 -2.28 -16.09 12.54
CA GLU A 58 -2.46 -15.28 13.74
C GLU A 58 -2.03 -13.83 13.51
N ARG A 59 -0.88 -13.61 12.84
CA ARG A 59 -0.40 -12.27 12.48
C ARG A 59 -1.29 -11.58 11.47
N LEU A 60 -1.84 -12.31 10.50
CA LEU A 60 -2.83 -11.77 9.56
C LEU A 60 -4.06 -11.27 10.33
N SER A 61 -4.63 -12.09 11.20
CA SER A 61 -5.80 -11.71 12.01
C SER A 61 -5.53 -10.50 12.90
N LEU A 62 -4.39 -10.47 13.60
CA LEU A 62 -4.03 -9.36 14.48
C LEU A 62 -3.80 -8.06 13.66
N THR A 63 -3.11 -8.16 12.54
CA THR A 63 -2.77 -6.99 11.71
C THR A 63 -4.01 -6.42 11.04
N THR A 64 -4.88 -7.27 10.49
CA THR A 64 -6.12 -6.83 9.83
C THR A 64 -7.11 -6.21 10.82
N ALA A 65 -7.21 -6.75 12.04
CA ALA A 65 -8.04 -6.19 13.11
C ALA A 65 -7.59 -4.77 13.54
N ALA A 66 -6.31 -4.44 13.40
CA ALA A 66 -5.79 -3.12 13.69
C ALA A 66 -5.92 -2.14 12.51
N CYS A 67 -6.18 -2.63 11.29
CA CYS A 67 -6.37 -1.80 10.11
C CYS A 67 -7.73 -1.12 10.09
N ARG A 68 -7.77 0.05 9.43
CA ARG A 68 -8.98 0.70 8.94
C ARG A 68 -8.66 1.30 7.57
N GLY A 69 -9.65 1.32 6.66
CA GLY A 69 -9.48 1.72 5.27
C GLY A 69 -9.19 0.51 4.39
N PHE A 70 -7.97 0.02 4.37
CA PHE A 70 -7.56 -1.17 3.63
C PHE A 70 -6.35 -1.86 4.29
N VAL A 71 -6.03 -3.06 3.82
CA VAL A 71 -4.81 -3.80 4.22
C VAL A 71 -3.80 -3.75 3.08
N TYR A 72 -2.54 -3.41 3.38
CA TYR A 72 -1.47 -3.42 2.39
C TYR A 72 -0.78 -4.78 2.36
N ALA A 73 -0.96 -5.55 1.30
CA ALA A 73 -0.20 -6.78 1.07
C ALA A 73 1.08 -6.48 0.29
N THR A 74 2.22 -6.67 0.94
CA THR A 74 3.54 -6.57 0.28
C THR A 74 4.01 -7.95 -0.12
N ALA A 75 4.30 -8.16 -1.40
CA ALA A 75 4.80 -9.44 -1.89
C ALA A 75 6.31 -9.45 -2.11
N VAL A 76 6.97 -8.33 -1.87
CA VAL A 76 8.44 -8.24 -1.99
C VAL A 76 9.06 -8.23 -0.60
N MET A 77 9.70 -9.35 -0.23
CA MET A 77 10.69 -9.39 0.83
C MET A 77 12.05 -9.03 0.21
N GLY A 78 12.33 -7.73 0.17
CA GLY A 78 13.64 -7.12 -0.06
C GLY A 78 14.68 -7.90 -0.85
N VAL A 79 14.58 -7.99 -2.17
CA VAL A 79 15.73 -7.92 -3.10
C VAL A 79 15.22 -7.58 -4.51
N THR A 80 15.70 -6.48 -5.05
CA THR A 80 15.57 -6.11 -6.46
C THR A 80 16.24 -7.16 -7.33
N GLY A 81 15.48 -7.95 -8.10
CA GLY A 81 16.06 -8.86 -9.08
C GLY A 81 15.26 -10.11 -9.46
N ALA A 82 14.36 -10.62 -8.65
CA ALA A 82 13.61 -11.85 -8.92
C ALA A 82 12.15 -11.54 -9.32
N ARG A 83 11.93 -11.13 -10.57
CA ARG A 83 10.61 -10.69 -11.06
C ARG A 83 9.59 -11.81 -11.32
N ALA A 84 10.01 -13.07 -11.39
CA ALA A 84 9.11 -14.18 -11.68
C ALA A 84 8.48 -14.84 -10.46
N SER A 85 9.10 -14.71 -9.27
CA SER A 85 8.62 -15.38 -8.05
C SER A 85 7.71 -14.54 -7.16
N THR A 86 7.58 -13.24 -7.42
CA THR A 86 6.83 -12.31 -6.55
C THR A 86 5.32 -12.39 -6.77
N SER A 87 4.89 -12.59 -8.01
CA SER A 87 3.47 -12.77 -8.35
C SER A 87 2.91 -14.09 -7.77
N GLU A 88 3.71 -15.17 -7.77
CA GLU A 88 3.29 -16.46 -7.23
C GLU A 88 2.99 -16.43 -5.71
N LEU A 89 3.58 -15.50 -4.96
CA LEU A 89 3.37 -15.38 -3.52
C LEU A 89 2.23 -14.40 -3.17
N ALA A 90 1.91 -13.46 -4.05
CA ALA A 90 0.93 -12.41 -3.78
C ALA A 90 -0.51 -12.94 -3.74
N GLY A 91 -0.90 -13.72 -4.72
CA GLY A 91 -2.25 -14.31 -4.78
C GLY A 91 -2.61 -15.12 -3.53
N PRO A 92 -1.78 -16.10 -3.11
CA PRO A 92 -1.99 -16.83 -1.86
C PRO A 92 -2.03 -15.94 -0.61
N LEU A 93 -1.18 -14.90 -0.53
CA LEU A 93 -1.21 -13.94 0.58
C LEU A 93 -2.54 -13.19 0.62
N VAL A 94 -3.00 -12.66 -0.52
CA VAL A 94 -4.29 -11.97 -0.62
C VAL A 94 -5.44 -12.87 -0.21
N ALA A 95 -5.48 -14.11 -0.70
CA ALA A 95 -6.52 -15.08 -0.33
C ALA A 95 -6.54 -15.37 1.18
N ARG A 96 -5.37 -15.59 1.81
CA ARG A 96 -5.26 -15.77 3.27
C ARG A 96 -5.68 -14.53 4.04
N THR A 97 -5.34 -13.34 3.55
CA THR A 97 -5.72 -12.08 4.20
C THR A 97 -7.24 -11.88 4.11
N LYS A 98 -7.84 -12.06 2.93
CA LYS A 98 -9.31 -11.97 2.74
C LYS A 98 -10.09 -13.01 3.55
N ALA A 99 -9.50 -14.12 3.92
CA ALA A 99 -10.14 -15.11 4.79
C ALA A 99 -10.34 -14.63 6.24
N VAL A 100 -9.65 -13.57 6.66
CA VAL A 100 -9.69 -13.06 8.04
C VAL A 100 -10.15 -11.61 8.15
N THR A 101 -10.53 -10.95 7.05
CA THR A 101 -11.02 -9.57 7.04
C THR A 101 -11.91 -9.28 5.83
N ASP A 102 -12.88 -8.39 6.02
CA ASP A 102 -13.72 -7.83 4.94
C ASP A 102 -13.12 -6.52 4.37
N LEU A 103 -11.99 -6.04 4.93
CA LEU A 103 -11.33 -4.85 4.41
C LEU A 103 -10.75 -5.12 3.01
N PRO A 104 -10.78 -4.11 2.11
CA PRO A 104 -10.08 -4.22 0.83
C PRO A 104 -8.60 -4.53 1.01
N VAL A 105 -8.04 -5.36 0.13
CA VAL A 105 -6.62 -5.71 0.15
C VAL A 105 -5.93 -5.12 -1.08
N GLY A 106 -5.07 -4.12 -0.84
CA GLY A 106 -4.23 -3.53 -1.87
C GLY A 106 -2.87 -4.21 -1.93
N VAL A 107 -2.37 -4.46 -3.15
CA VAL A 107 -1.08 -5.15 -3.36
C VAL A 107 -0.03 -4.22 -3.94
N GLY A 108 1.13 -4.15 -3.30
CA GLY A 108 2.32 -3.42 -3.74
C GLY A 108 3.46 -4.38 -4.11
N LEU A 109 3.78 -4.46 -5.41
CA LEU A 109 4.78 -5.37 -6.00
C LEU A 109 5.84 -4.68 -6.86
N GLY A 110 5.88 -3.35 -6.85
CA GLY A 110 6.68 -2.60 -7.80
C GLY A 110 6.11 -2.66 -9.23
N VAL A 111 4.80 -2.74 -9.35
CA VAL A 111 4.05 -2.67 -10.62
C VAL A 111 4.45 -1.40 -11.38
N SER A 112 4.71 -1.52 -12.66
CA SER A 112 5.23 -0.45 -13.50
C SER A 112 4.57 -0.31 -14.89
N ASN A 113 3.66 -1.21 -15.24
CA ASN A 113 2.91 -1.18 -16.50
C ASN A 113 1.51 -1.81 -16.35
N GLY A 114 0.66 -1.60 -17.37
CA GLY A 114 -0.72 -2.04 -17.37
C GLY A 114 -0.92 -3.55 -17.34
N ASP A 115 -0.02 -4.35 -17.93
CA ASP A 115 -0.15 -5.80 -17.90
C ASP A 115 0.09 -6.36 -16.49
N GLN A 116 1.10 -5.83 -15.79
CA GLN A 116 1.32 -6.16 -14.38
C GLN A 116 0.16 -5.67 -13.49
N ALA A 117 -0.40 -4.50 -13.79
CA ALA A 117 -1.57 -4.00 -13.07
C ALA A 117 -2.79 -4.90 -13.27
N ALA A 118 -3.03 -5.39 -14.49
CA ALA A 118 -4.11 -6.33 -14.80
C ALA A 118 -3.93 -7.67 -14.06
N GLU A 119 -2.71 -8.19 -14.03
CA GLU A 119 -2.41 -9.42 -13.29
C GLU A 119 -2.74 -9.27 -11.80
N VAL A 120 -2.26 -8.21 -11.15
CA VAL A 120 -2.53 -7.97 -9.73
C VAL A 120 -4.01 -7.71 -9.46
N ALA A 121 -4.68 -6.93 -10.29
CA ALA A 121 -6.10 -6.60 -10.15
C ALA A 121 -7.01 -7.85 -10.30
N SER A 122 -6.52 -8.92 -10.92
CA SER A 122 -7.29 -10.17 -11.05
C SER A 122 -7.55 -10.89 -9.72
N TYR A 123 -6.77 -10.61 -8.66
CA TYR A 123 -6.92 -11.25 -7.35
C TYR A 123 -6.96 -10.27 -6.17
N ALA A 124 -6.54 -9.01 -6.34
CA ALA A 124 -6.51 -7.98 -5.31
C ALA A 124 -7.60 -6.92 -5.54
N ASP A 125 -8.01 -6.21 -4.48
CA ASP A 125 -9.01 -5.14 -4.57
C ASP A 125 -8.38 -3.81 -5.04
N GLY A 126 -7.06 -3.70 -5.00
CA GLY A 126 -6.33 -2.53 -5.46
C GLY A 126 -4.88 -2.82 -5.81
N VAL A 127 -4.33 -2.01 -6.72
CA VAL A 127 -2.93 -2.07 -7.13
C VAL A 127 -2.21 -0.83 -6.61
N ILE A 128 -1.16 -1.02 -5.81
CA ILE A 128 -0.40 0.08 -5.21
C ILE A 128 0.85 0.33 -6.05
N VAL A 129 0.94 1.55 -6.59
CA VAL A 129 2.03 1.97 -7.47
C VAL A 129 2.69 3.22 -6.90
N GLY A 130 4.00 3.19 -6.73
CA GLY A 130 4.79 4.31 -6.21
C GLY A 130 5.92 4.70 -7.16
N SER A 131 6.98 3.89 -7.17
CA SER A 131 8.22 4.22 -7.88
C SER A 131 8.07 4.42 -9.39
N ALA A 132 7.07 3.81 -10.03
CA ALA A 132 6.79 4.03 -11.44
C ALA A 132 6.36 5.48 -11.71
N PHE A 133 5.52 6.05 -10.84
CA PHE A 133 5.12 7.46 -10.93
C PHE A 133 6.27 8.41 -10.59
N VAL A 134 6.99 8.15 -9.49
CA VAL A 134 8.12 9.01 -9.07
C VAL A 134 9.17 9.12 -10.17
N ARG A 135 9.50 8.00 -10.83
CA ARG A 135 10.52 7.97 -11.91
C ARG A 135 10.20 8.90 -13.07
N THR A 136 8.93 9.15 -13.37
CA THR A 136 8.53 10.05 -14.47
C THR A 136 8.87 11.51 -14.20
N LEU A 137 9.05 11.86 -12.92
CA LEU A 137 9.32 13.23 -12.47
C LEU A 137 10.80 13.47 -12.12
N LEU A 138 11.64 12.42 -12.14
CA LEU A 138 13.06 12.55 -11.87
C LEU A 138 13.83 12.95 -13.14
N ASP A 139 14.84 13.80 -12.98
CA ASP A 139 15.81 14.17 -14.01
C ASP A 139 15.20 14.71 -15.32
N THR A 140 14.03 15.38 -15.23
CA THR A 140 13.33 15.97 -16.37
C THR A 140 12.68 17.31 -16.01
N ASP A 141 12.32 18.11 -17.00
CA ASP A 141 11.49 19.28 -16.76
C ASP A 141 10.06 18.89 -16.36
N LEU A 142 9.40 19.74 -15.59
CA LEU A 142 8.07 19.45 -15.02
C LEU A 142 7.01 19.13 -16.12
N SER A 143 7.04 19.83 -17.25
CA SER A 143 6.06 19.62 -18.32
C SER A 143 6.19 18.24 -18.95
N SER A 144 7.42 17.82 -19.24
CA SER A 144 7.71 16.50 -19.79
C SER A 144 7.42 15.40 -18.76
N GLY A 145 7.78 15.61 -17.51
CA GLY A 145 7.50 14.69 -16.40
C GLY A 145 5.99 14.46 -16.19
N LEU A 146 5.19 15.51 -16.21
CA LEU A 146 3.72 15.41 -16.09
C LEU A 146 3.08 14.66 -17.25
N LYS A 147 3.56 14.85 -18.49
CA LYS A 147 3.08 14.07 -19.65
C LYS A 147 3.42 12.58 -19.51
N ALA A 148 4.64 12.27 -19.08
CA ALA A 148 5.05 10.88 -18.84
C ALA A 148 4.25 10.25 -17.69
N LEU A 149 3.98 11.01 -16.62
CA LEU A 149 3.14 10.58 -15.51
C LEU A 149 1.71 10.25 -15.98
N ALA A 150 1.10 11.10 -16.79
CA ALA A 150 -0.22 10.86 -17.36
C ALA A 150 -0.25 9.57 -18.19
N ALA A 151 0.72 9.37 -19.08
CA ALA A 151 0.79 8.17 -19.91
C ALA A 151 0.93 6.88 -19.07
N VAL A 152 1.79 6.88 -18.04
CA VAL A 152 1.92 5.73 -17.13
C VAL A 152 0.62 5.52 -16.34
N THR A 153 -0.06 6.58 -15.93
CA THR A 153 -1.32 6.49 -15.20
C THR A 153 -2.42 5.88 -16.07
N GLU A 154 -2.51 6.29 -17.33
CA GLU A 154 -3.48 5.76 -18.30
C GLU A 154 -3.23 4.26 -18.56
N ASP A 155 -2.00 3.87 -18.83
CA ASP A 155 -1.62 2.46 -19.04
C ASP A 155 -1.98 1.57 -17.84
N LEU A 156 -1.63 2.00 -16.63
CA LEU A 156 -1.94 1.28 -15.40
C LEU A 156 -3.46 1.18 -15.15
N ALA A 157 -4.20 2.27 -15.37
CA ALA A 157 -5.64 2.31 -15.22
C ALA A 157 -6.35 1.40 -16.24
N ASP A 158 -5.87 1.37 -17.49
CA ASP A 158 -6.36 0.45 -18.51
C ASP A 158 -6.08 -1.01 -18.14
N GLY A 159 -4.91 -1.28 -17.57
CA GLY A 159 -4.57 -2.60 -17.03
C GLY A 159 -5.56 -3.07 -15.97
N VAL A 160 -5.84 -2.23 -14.97
CA VAL A 160 -6.82 -2.55 -13.91
C VAL A 160 -8.22 -2.79 -14.50
N ARG A 161 -8.68 -1.95 -15.44
CA ARG A 161 -9.99 -2.12 -16.09
C ARG A 161 -10.13 -3.42 -16.89
N ARG A 162 -9.03 -3.95 -17.43
CA ARG A 162 -9.03 -5.23 -18.17
C ARG A 162 -9.20 -6.45 -17.28
N ALA A 163 -8.98 -6.33 -15.97
CA ALA A 163 -9.10 -7.43 -15.01
C ALA A 163 -10.54 -7.61 -14.50
N HIS A 164 -11.41 -6.64 -14.75
CA HIS A 164 -12.81 -6.58 -14.37
C HIS A 164 -13.69 -6.38 -15.61
#